data_e2f93dad401b0c4071050b121f4b6049
#
_entry.id   e2f93dad401b0c4071050b121f4b6049
#
_cell.length_a   1.000
_cell.length_b   1.000
_cell.length_c   1.000
_cell.angle_alpha   90.00
_cell.angle_beta   90.00
_cell.angle_gamma   90.00
#
_symmetry.space_group_name_H-M   'P 1'
#
loop_
_entity.id
_entity.type
_entity.pdbx_description
1 polymer ?
#
loop_
_entity_poly.entity_id
_entity_poly.type
_entity_poly.pdbx_seq_one_letter_code
_entity_poly.pdbx_strand_id
1 'polypeptide(L)'
;MERSAGILLPVFSLPGPYGIGSLGREARAFAEFLHNAGQRWWQVLPVGPTGAGNSPYTSESTFAGNPLLIDLEDLRDRGLLTEAELSAARVPEGAPIDYAALYESREALLRRAFSRLGGAEAQSVRDFAAANPWLGEYALYRALKARFGQTAWFDWPDKDLLNHDPAALAAARQELAEDIAFHQAVQFWFFSQWKALKDHANGLGVRIIGDLPIYVSLDSADVWSERREFLLDKAGRPSRVAGVPPDYFSEEGQLWGNPLYDWAAQKRDGFGWWIRRRFTNNFS
;
A
#
# COMPACT_ATOMS: atom_id res chain seq x y z
N MET A 1 -0.06 -31.91 13.25
CA MET A 1 0.19 -30.83 12.24
C MET A 1 0.96 -31.47 11.11
N GLU A 2 0.47 -31.38 9.87
CA GLU A 2 1.16 -31.94 8.70
C GLU A 2 2.35 -31.03 8.31
N ARG A 3 3.53 -31.62 8.07
CA ARG A 3 4.70 -30.84 7.61
C ARG A 3 4.45 -30.36 6.18
N SER A 4 4.75 -29.10 5.94
CA SER A 4 4.62 -28.48 4.61
C SER A 4 5.76 -27.50 4.36
N ALA A 5 6.02 -27.22 3.09
CA ALA A 5 7.08 -26.30 2.65
C ALA A 5 6.48 -25.17 1.81
N GLY A 6 7.24 -24.10 1.64
CA GLY A 6 6.88 -22.95 0.80
C GLY A 6 8.10 -22.16 0.40
N ILE A 7 7.85 -21.16 -0.45
CA ILE A 7 8.89 -20.25 -0.97
C ILE A 7 8.57 -18.84 -0.52
N LEU A 8 9.60 -18.10 -0.09
CA LEU A 8 9.54 -16.66 0.08
C LEU A 8 9.97 -16.01 -1.23
N LEU A 9 9.05 -15.26 -1.85
CA LEU A 9 9.34 -14.44 -3.01
C LEU A 9 8.43 -13.20 -3.00
N PRO A 10 8.98 -11.99 -2.90
CA PRO A 10 8.18 -10.77 -2.98
C PRO A 10 7.50 -10.64 -4.34
N VAL A 11 6.25 -10.13 -4.37
CA VAL A 11 5.53 -9.90 -5.63
C VAL A 11 6.31 -8.99 -6.56
N PHE A 12 6.93 -7.94 -6.04
CA PHE A 12 7.72 -7.00 -6.82
C PHE A 12 9.00 -7.59 -7.45
N SER A 13 9.44 -8.77 -6.98
CA SER A 13 10.59 -9.49 -7.53
C SER A 13 10.23 -10.46 -8.65
N LEU A 14 8.95 -10.63 -8.95
CA LEU A 14 8.51 -11.38 -10.11
C LEU A 14 8.91 -10.66 -11.40
N PRO A 15 9.17 -11.37 -12.50
CA PRO A 15 9.39 -10.73 -13.79
C PRO A 15 8.14 -9.97 -14.22
N GLY A 16 8.32 -8.91 -15.02
CA GLY A 16 7.20 -8.15 -15.54
C GLY A 16 7.66 -7.16 -16.61
N PRO A 17 6.83 -6.89 -17.63
CA PRO A 17 7.22 -6.04 -18.76
C PRO A 17 7.25 -4.55 -18.42
N TYR A 18 6.80 -4.17 -17.23
CA TYR A 18 6.65 -2.77 -16.82
C TYR A 18 7.56 -2.39 -15.65
N GLY A 19 8.73 -3.03 -15.57
CA GLY A 19 9.84 -2.67 -14.68
C GLY A 19 9.73 -3.16 -13.24
N ILE A 20 8.64 -3.82 -12.86
CA ILE A 20 8.44 -4.42 -11.52
C ILE A 20 7.41 -5.54 -11.64
N GLY A 21 7.47 -6.53 -10.73
CA GLY A 21 6.45 -7.56 -10.64
C GLY A 21 5.08 -7.02 -10.25
N SER A 22 4.01 -7.64 -10.74
CA SER A 22 2.62 -7.22 -10.52
C SER A 22 1.73 -8.37 -10.04
N LEU A 23 0.48 -8.05 -9.68
CA LEU A 23 -0.55 -9.01 -9.25
C LEU A 23 -1.19 -9.76 -10.44
N GLY A 24 -0.57 -9.73 -11.62
CA GLY A 24 -1.09 -10.23 -12.87
C GLY A 24 -0.67 -11.67 -13.21
N ARG A 25 -0.43 -11.86 -14.49
CA ARG A 25 -0.14 -13.17 -15.09
C ARG A 25 1.05 -13.87 -14.43
N GLU A 26 2.16 -13.17 -14.21
CA GLU A 26 3.38 -13.78 -13.67
C GLU A 26 3.21 -14.23 -12.22
N ALA A 27 2.42 -13.50 -11.44
CA ALA A 27 2.09 -13.91 -10.06
C ALA A 27 1.21 -15.17 -10.05
N ARG A 28 0.26 -15.30 -10.98
CA ARG A 28 -0.55 -16.51 -11.13
C ARG A 28 0.30 -17.69 -11.60
N ALA A 29 1.16 -17.47 -12.58
CA ALA A 29 2.09 -18.52 -13.07
C ALA A 29 3.04 -19.00 -11.97
N PHE A 30 3.48 -18.10 -11.08
CA PHE A 30 4.28 -18.49 -9.92
C PHE A 30 3.48 -19.34 -8.92
N ALA A 31 2.22 -19.02 -8.65
CA ALA A 31 1.35 -19.86 -7.82
C ALA A 31 1.14 -21.26 -8.42
N GLU A 32 0.98 -21.36 -9.75
CA GLU A 32 0.91 -22.64 -10.48
C GLU A 32 2.24 -23.43 -10.40
N PHE A 33 3.36 -22.72 -10.53
CA PHE A 33 4.68 -23.34 -10.33
C PHE A 33 4.82 -23.91 -8.92
N LEU A 34 4.42 -23.19 -7.89
CA LEU A 34 4.46 -23.67 -6.51
C LEU A 34 3.59 -24.91 -6.31
N HIS A 35 2.37 -24.90 -6.84
CA HIS A 35 1.48 -26.05 -6.82
C HIS A 35 2.14 -27.28 -7.48
N ASN A 36 2.67 -27.14 -8.70
CA ASN A 36 3.32 -28.21 -9.45
C ASN A 36 4.60 -28.72 -8.76
N ALA A 37 5.30 -27.85 -8.02
CA ALA A 37 6.47 -28.21 -7.22
C ALA A 37 6.11 -28.79 -5.83
N GLY A 38 4.82 -29.01 -5.53
CA GLY A 38 4.36 -29.56 -4.26
C GLY A 38 4.49 -28.60 -3.07
N GLN A 39 4.71 -27.31 -3.33
CA GLN A 39 4.76 -26.29 -2.29
C GLN A 39 3.34 -25.91 -1.85
N ARG A 40 3.17 -25.62 -0.56
CA ARG A 40 1.86 -25.25 0.01
C ARG A 40 1.78 -23.79 0.44
N TRP A 41 2.93 -23.08 0.47
CA TRP A 41 2.99 -21.71 0.98
C TRP A 41 3.77 -20.81 0.05
N TRP A 42 3.24 -19.65 -0.20
CA TRP A 42 3.93 -18.51 -0.79
C TRP A 42 4.04 -17.39 0.24
N GLN A 43 5.25 -17.16 0.74
CA GLN A 43 5.49 -16.03 1.63
C GLN A 43 5.85 -14.80 0.80
N VAL A 44 5.14 -13.71 1.01
CA VAL A 44 5.39 -12.41 0.39
C VAL A 44 5.93 -11.41 1.42
N LEU A 45 6.64 -10.38 0.96
CA LEU A 45 6.94 -9.20 1.78
C LEU A 45 5.72 -8.26 1.81
N PRO A 46 5.74 -7.20 2.65
CA PRO A 46 4.63 -6.25 2.70
C PRO A 46 4.28 -5.70 1.32
N VAL A 47 3.00 -5.69 0.99
CA VAL A 47 2.47 -5.26 -0.31
C VAL A 47 1.88 -3.85 -0.27
N GLY A 48 2.16 -3.09 0.80
CA GLY A 48 1.73 -1.70 0.96
C GLY A 48 2.56 -0.71 0.12
N PRO A 49 2.07 0.53 -0.04
CA PRO A 49 2.81 1.57 -0.72
C PRO A 49 4.13 1.84 0.00
N THR A 50 5.21 1.99 -0.76
CA THR A 50 6.53 2.27 -0.20
C THR A 50 6.76 3.77 -0.02
N GLY A 51 7.36 4.16 1.09
CA GLY A 51 7.80 5.52 1.36
C GLY A 51 9.26 5.76 0.98
N ALA A 52 9.95 6.60 1.75
CA ALA A 52 11.35 6.93 1.51
C ALA A 52 12.24 5.67 1.47
N GLY A 53 13.13 5.61 0.48
CA GLY A 53 14.05 4.49 0.28
C GLY A 53 13.42 3.24 -0.36
N ASN A 54 12.17 3.30 -0.79
CA ASN A 54 11.45 2.21 -1.48
C ASN A 54 11.40 0.88 -0.70
N SER A 55 11.64 0.92 0.61
CA SER A 55 11.53 -0.25 1.47
C SER A 55 10.05 -0.61 1.68
N PRO A 56 9.67 -1.89 1.58
CA PRO A 56 8.30 -2.31 1.88
C PRO A 56 7.93 -2.15 3.37
N TYR A 57 8.93 -1.94 4.25
CA TYR A 57 8.72 -1.72 5.69
C TYR A 57 8.54 -0.25 6.07
N THR A 58 8.81 0.68 5.15
CA THR A 58 8.57 2.13 5.34
C THR A 58 7.35 2.54 4.52
N SER A 59 6.15 2.10 4.95
CA SER A 59 4.92 2.35 4.21
C SER A 59 4.25 3.66 4.61
N GLU A 60 3.67 4.34 3.63
CA GLU A 60 2.81 5.52 3.84
C GLU A 60 1.41 5.16 4.37
N SER A 61 1.05 3.88 4.37
CA SER A 61 -0.14 3.34 5.01
C SER A 61 0.00 1.85 5.28
N THR A 62 -0.48 1.42 6.43
CA THR A 62 -0.52 0.00 6.80
C THR A 62 -1.75 -0.72 6.26
N PHE A 63 -2.71 0.01 5.69
CA PHE A 63 -3.95 -0.53 5.13
C PHE A 63 -3.93 -0.59 3.61
N ALA A 64 -3.28 0.37 2.95
CA ALA A 64 -3.30 0.52 1.51
C ALA A 64 -2.40 -0.49 0.79
N GLY A 65 -2.78 -0.81 -0.44
CA GLY A 65 -1.96 -1.58 -1.37
C GLY A 65 -1.04 -0.69 -2.22
N ASN A 66 0.09 -1.26 -2.65
CA ASN A 66 1.08 -0.56 -3.47
C ASN A 66 0.60 -0.39 -4.91
N PRO A 67 0.41 0.84 -5.41
CA PRO A 67 -0.02 1.09 -6.77
C PRO A 67 0.93 0.52 -7.85
N LEU A 68 2.21 0.35 -7.52
CA LEU A 68 3.20 -0.22 -8.44
C LEU A 68 2.93 -1.68 -8.76
N LEU A 69 2.23 -2.42 -7.89
CA LEU A 69 1.92 -3.84 -8.06
C LEU A 69 0.64 -4.08 -8.88
N ILE A 70 -0.11 -3.03 -9.21
CA ILE A 70 -1.30 -3.15 -10.05
C ILE A 70 -0.91 -3.69 -11.43
N ASP A 71 -1.59 -4.73 -11.87
CA ASP A 71 -1.46 -5.28 -13.22
C ASP A 71 -2.14 -4.36 -14.22
N LEU A 72 -1.33 -3.79 -15.11
CA LEU A 72 -1.79 -2.87 -16.15
C LEU A 72 -2.51 -3.60 -17.28
N GLU A 73 -2.17 -4.88 -17.52
CA GLU A 73 -2.85 -5.68 -18.55
C GLU A 73 -4.31 -5.96 -18.17
N ASP A 74 -4.60 -6.18 -16.87
CA ASP A 74 -5.99 -6.26 -16.38
C ASP A 74 -6.76 -4.96 -16.61
N LEU A 75 -6.12 -3.79 -16.41
CA LEU A 75 -6.77 -2.51 -16.69
C LEU A 75 -7.02 -2.30 -18.20
N ARG A 76 -6.14 -2.79 -19.07
CA ARG A 76 -6.36 -2.82 -20.53
C ARG A 76 -7.55 -3.72 -20.87
N ASP A 77 -7.59 -4.91 -20.31
CA ASP A 77 -8.65 -5.89 -20.59
C ASP A 77 -10.03 -5.41 -20.14
N ARG A 78 -10.06 -4.53 -19.13
CA ARG A 78 -11.26 -3.77 -18.70
C ARG A 78 -11.57 -2.56 -19.60
N GLY A 79 -10.74 -2.26 -20.60
CA GLY A 79 -10.91 -1.09 -21.50
C GLY A 79 -10.48 0.25 -20.90
N LEU A 80 -9.80 0.25 -19.74
CA LEU A 80 -9.33 1.45 -19.06
C LEU A 80 -7.96 1.93 -19.59
N LEU A 81 -7.17 1.05 -20.19
CA LEU A 81 -5.92 1.35 -20.88
C LEU A 81 -5.94 0.78 -22.30
N THR A 82 -5.11 1.31 -23.16
CA THR A 82 -4.93 0.84 -24.54
C THR A 82 -3.62 0.07 -24.68
N GLU A 83 -3.54 -0.82 -25.69
CA GLU A 83 -2.29 -1.53 -26.00
C GLU A 83 -1.13 -0.56 -26.35
N ALA A 84 -1.43 0.58 -27.01
CA ALA A 84 -0.43 1.57 -27.33
C ALA A 84 0.17 2.22 -26.07
N GLU A 85 -0.65 2.50 -25.06
CA GLU A 85 -0.20 3.04 -23.78
C GLU A 85 0.68 2.04 -23.03
N LEU A 86 0.30 0.77 -23.03
CA LEU A 86 1.08 -0.30 -22.40
C LEU A 86 2.42 -0.51 -23.14
N SER A 87 2.41 -0.52 -24.48
CA SER A 87 3.62 -0.69 -25.29
C SER A 87 4.63 0.44 -25.02
N ALA A 88 4.16 1.69 -24.82
CA ALA A 88 5.00 2.82 -24.48
C ALA A 88 5.60 2.75 -23.05
N ALA A 89 4.98 1.98 -22.15
CA ALA A 89 5.42 1.81 -20.77
C ALA A 89 6.33 0.58 -20.56
N ARG A 90 6.57 -0.24 -21.60
CA ARG A 90 7.44 -1.40 -21.50
C ARG A 90 8.88 -0.98 -21.22
N VAL A 91 9.54 -1.74 -20.37
CA VAL A 91 10.97 -1.62 -20.10
C VAL A 91 11.71 -2.85 -20.61
N PRO A 92 13.01 -2.72 -20.96
CA PRO A 92 13.80 -3.86 -21.37
C PRO A 92 13.84 -4.97 -20.31
N GLU A 93 13.80 -6.22 -20.75
CA GLU A 93 13.92 -7.36 -19.86
C GLU A 93 15.28 -7.33 -19.13
N GLY A 94 15.25 -7.62 -17.81
CA GLY A 94 16.46 -7.62 -16.97
C GLY A 94 16.98 -6.25 -16.60
N ALA A 95 16.30 -5.16 -16.98
CA ALA A 95 16.66 -3.83 -16.52
C ALA A 95 16.50 -3.73 -14.98
N PRO A 96 17.42 -3.03 -14.28
CA PRO A 96 17.27 -2.77 -12.86
C PRO A 96 16.04 -1.89 -12.63
N ILE A 97 15.41 -2.03 -11.46
CA ILE A 97 14.23 -1.24 -11.10
C ILE A 97 14.63 0.22 -10.90
N ASP A 98 14.13 1.10 -11.75
CA ASP A 98 14.18 2.54 -11.58
C ASP A 98 12.86 3.02 -10.94
N TYR A 99 12.86 3.18 -9.63
CA TYR A 99 11.67 3.56 -8.88
C TYR A 99 11.16 4.97 -9.25
N ALA A 100 12.02 5.92 -9.58
CA ALA A 100 11.59 7.26 -9.95
C ALA A 100 10.81 7.24 -11.26
N ALA A 101 11.36 6.60 -12.30
CA ALA A 101 10.69 6.41 -13.58
C ALA A 101 9.40 5.57 -13.43
N LEU A 102 9.40 4.57 -12.55
CA LEU A 102 8.21 3.75 -12.28
C LEU A 102 7.07 4.55 -11.64
N TYR A 103 7.35 5.38 -10.63
CA TYR A 103 6.32 6.20 -10.01
C TYR A 103 5.69 7.15 -11.01
N GLU A 104 6.50 7.85 -11.82
CA GLU A 104 6.01 8.79 -12.83
C GLU A 104 5.15 8.07 -13.88
N SER A 105 5.68 7.01 -14.47
CA SER A 105 4.96 6.22 -15.48
C SER A 105 3.66 5.62 -14.93
N ARG A 106 3.71 5.05 -13.72
CA ARG A 106 2.55 4.40 -13.10
C ARG A 106 1.46 5.40 -12.75
N GLU A 107 1.82 6.53 -12.15
CA GLU A 107 0.86 7.62 -11.86
C GLU A 107 0.16 8.08 -13.14
N ALA A 108 0.90 8.33 -14.22
CA ALA A 108 0.35 8.76 -15.50
C ALA A 108 -0.64 7.73 -16.08
N LEU A 109 -0.30 6.44 -16.07
CA LEU A 109 -1.17 5.37 -16.58
C LEU A 109 -2.42 5.21 -15.72
N LEU A 110 -2.29 5.21 -14.40
CA LEU A 110 -3.44 5.08 -13.50
C LEU A 110 -4.38 6.27 -13.60
N ARG A 111 -3.86 7.50 -13.81
CA ARG A 111 -4.68 8.69 -14.08
C ARG A 111 -5.45 8.56 -15.40
N ARG A 112 -4.83 8.00 -16.46
CA ARG A 112 -5.53 7.72 -17.72
C ARG A 112 -6.61 6.67 -17.54
N ALA A 113 -6.32 5.60 -16.81
CA ALA A 113 -7.34 4.59 -16.49
C ALA A 113 -8.50 5.21 -15.72
N PHE A 114 -8.22 6.06 -14.73
CA PHE A 114 -9.24 6.76 -13.95
C PHE A 114 -10.10 7.69 -14.81
N SER A 115 -9.52 8.41 -15.76
CA SER A 115 -10.28 9.29 -16.66
C SER A 115 -11.29 8.55 -17.56
N ARG A 116 -11.14 7.23 -17.73
CA ARG A 116 -12.05 6.37 -18.49
C ARG A 116 -12.99 5.57 -17.59
N LEU A 117 -12.83 5.72 -16.27
CA LEU A 117 -13.67 5.00 -15.30
C LEU A 117 -15.14 5.46 -15.39
N GLY A 118 -16.04 4.53 -15.60
CA GLY A 118 -17.47 4.85 -15.71
C GLY A 118 -18.38 3.65 -15.42
N GLY A 119 -19.68 3.88 -15.54
CA GLY A 119 -20.68 2.82 -15.46
C GLY A 119 -20.65 2.02 -14.15
N ALA A 120 -20.75 0.70 -14.28
CA ALA A 120 -20.82 -0.23 -13.14
C ALA A 120 -19.50 -0.25 -12.34
N GLU A 121 -18.34 -0.06 -12.99
CA GLU A 121 -17.07 -0.08 -12.30
C GLU A 121 -16.88 1.15 -11.40
N ALA A 122 -17.31 2.32 -11.82
CA ALA A 122 -17.34 3.51 -10.98
C ALA A 122 -18.26 3.33 -9.76
N GLN A 123 -19.36 2.59 -9.90
CA GLN A 123 -20.20 2.23 -8.75
C GLN A 123 -19.46 1.28 -7.81
N SER A 124 -18.79 0.26 -8.34
CA SER A 124 -18.01 -0.68 -7.53
C SER A 124 -16.90 0.01 -6.73
N VAL A 125 -16.25 1.05 -7.29
CA VAL A 125 -15.27 1.89 -6.56
C VAL A 125 -15.93 2.59 -5.38
N ARG A 126 -17.11 3.19 -5.58
CA ARG A 126 -17.85 3.86 -4.48
C ARG A 126 -18.26 2.87 -3.39
N ASP A 127 -18.77 1.71 -3.77
CA ASP A 127 -19.17 0.66 -2.83
C ASP A 127 -17.97 0.15 -2.03
N PHE A 128 -16.84 -0.05 -2.68
CA PHE A 128 -15.59 -0.42 -2.02
C PHE A 128 -15.13 0.67 -1.03
N ALA A 129 -15.17 1.94 -1.44
CA ALA A 129 -14.80 3.05 -0.57
C ALA A 129 -15.73 3.15 0.67
N ALA A 130 -17.04 2.95 0.48
CA ALA A 130 -18.01 2.94 1.57
C ALA A 130 -17.79 1.77 2.55
N ALA A 131 -17.38 0.61 2.04
CA ALA A 131 -17.10 -0.58 2.85
C ALA A 131 -15.74 -0.51 3.59
N ASN A 132 -14.86 0.43 3.23
CA ASN A 132 -13.50 0.56 3.76
C ASN A 132 -13.26 1.96 4.35
N PRO A 133 -13.67 2.25 5.60
CA PRO A 133 -13.57 3.59 6.19
C PRO A 133 -12.15 4.18 6.22
N TRP A 134 -11.11 3.34 6.35
CA TRP A 134 -9.70 3.76 6.31
C TRP A 134 -9.33 4.45 4.99
N LEU A 135 -10.00 4.08 3.90
CA LEU A 135 -9.70 4.56 2.56
C LEU A 135 -9.99 6.06 2.39
N GLY A 136 -10.98 6.58 3.10
CA GLY A 136 -11.29 8.01 3.10
C GLY A 136 -10.14 8.88 3.64
N GLU A 137 -9.52 8.44 4.73
CA GLU A 137 -8.37 9.14 5.32
C GLU A 137 -7.11 8.96 4.48
N TYR A 138 -6.84 7.75 4.00
CA TYR A 138 -5.71 7.48 3.12
C TYR A 138 -5.78 8.28 1.81
N ALA A 139 -6.93 8.29 1.15
CA ALA A 139 -7.10 9.01 -0.11
C ALA A 139 -6.93 10.53 0.06
N LEU A 140 -7.49 11.10 1.14
CA LEU A 140 -7.28 12.50 1.49
C LEU A 140 -5.80 12.79 1.79
N TYR A 141 -5.14 11.94 2.59
CA TYR A 141 -3.72 12.08 2.89
C TYR A 141 -2.88 12.11 1.60
N ARG A 142 -3.14 11.21 0.64
CA ARG A 142 -2.45 11.16 -0.64
C ARG A 142 -2.68 12.42 -1.48
N ALA A 143 -3.92 12.90 -1.53
CA ALA A 143 -4.27 14.13 -2.24
C ALA A 143 -3.57 15.36 -1.62
N LEU A 144 -3.51 15.45 -0.29
CA LEU A 144 -2.78 16.50 0.43
C LEU A 144 -1.26 16.38 0.24
N LYS A 145 -0.70 15.17 0.24
CA LYS A 145 0.73 14.95 -0.08
C LYS A 145 1.07 15.50 -1.46
N ALA A 146 0.24 15.22 -2.46
CA ALA A 146 0.42 15.77 -3.82
C ALA A 146 0.33 17.30 -3.83
N ARG A 147 -0.68 17.88 -3.18
CA ARG A 147 -0.86 19.34 -3.04
C ARG A 147 0.35 20.03 -2.41
N PHE A 148 0.96 19.41 -1.41
CA PHE A 148 2.12 19.95 -0.69
C PHE A 148 3.47 19.42 -1.22
N GLY A 149 3.53 18.98 -2.49
CA GLY A 149 4.78 18.60 -3.15
C GLY A 149 5.49 17.41 -2.49
N GLN A 150 4.72 16.43 -2.00
CA GLN A 150 5.20 15.24 -1.28
C GLN A 150 5.90 15.53 0.05
N THR A 151 5.77 16.75 0.57
CA THR A 151 6.29 17.12 1.91
C THR A 151 5.66 16.23 2.99
N ALA A 152 6.46 15.84 3.99
CA ALA A 152 5.98 15.06 5.12
C ALA A 152 4.86 15.81 5.87
N TRP A 153 3.82 15.09 6.31
CA TRP A 153 2.63 15.71 6.88
C TRP A 153 2.92 16.62 8.08
N PHE A 154 3.91 16.29 8.90
CA PHE A 154 4.31 17.07 10.08
C PHE A 154 5.06 18.37 9.73
N ASP A 155 5.40 18.57 8.47
CA ASP A 155 6.01 19.79 7.92
C ASP A 155 5.03 20.58 7.03
N TRP A 156 3.75 20.16 6.92
CA TRP A 156 2.77 20.90 6.13
C TRP A 156 2.62 22.33 6.63
N PRO A 157 2.51 23.31 5.69
CA PRO A 157 2.36 24.72 6.05
C PRO A 157 1.02 25.03 6.70
N ASP A 158 -0.04 24.31 6.31
CA ASP A 158 -1.38 24.43 6.86
C ASP A 158 -1.46 23.68 8.20
N LYS A 159 -1.55 24.46 9.28
CA LYS A 159 -1.54 23.90 10.65
C LYS A 159 -2.86 23.25 11.03
N ASP A 160 -3.96 23.64 10.42
CA ASP A 160 -5.27 23.05 10.68
C ASP A 160 -5.35 21.66 10.03
N LEU A 161 -4.92 21.51 8.78
CA LEU A 161 -4.78 20.21 8.11
C LEU A 161 -3.73 19.33 8.81
N LEU A 162 -2.59 19.92 9.21
CA LEU A 162 -1.57 19.21 9.99
C LEU A 162 -2.19 18.66 11.28
N ASN A 163 -3.00 19.44 11.99
CA ASN A 163 -3.63 19.04 13.24
C ASN A 163 -4.91 18.23 13.10
N HIS A 164 -5.26 17.86 11.88
CA HIS A 164 -6.46 17.07 11.58
C HIS A 164 -7.75 17.79 12.04
N ASP A 165 -7.82 19.13 11.84
CA ASP A 165 -9.01 19.91 12.18
C ASP A 165 -10.22 19.50 11.31
N PRO A 166 -11.38 19.19 11.91
CA PRO A 166 -12.52 18.70 11.17
C PRO A 166 -13.06 19.67 10.11
N ALA A 167 -13.01 20.99 10.33
CA ALA A 167 -13.51 21.96 9.37
C ALA A 167 -12.54 22.11 8.18
N ALA A 168 -11.23 22.14 8.45
CA ALA A 168 -10.20 22.15 7.41
C ALA A 168 -10.25 20.87 6.56
N LEU A 169 -10.44 19.72 7.20
CA LEU A 169 -10.59 18.43 6.50
C LEU A 169 -11.85 18.40 5.62
N ALA A 170 -12.98 18.95 6.10
CA ALA A 170 -14.21 19.01 5.30
C ALA A 170 -14.02 19.88 4.06
N ALA A 171 -13.37 21.03 4.18
CA ALA A 171 -13.05 21.91 3.06
C ALA A 171 -12.09 21.24 2.07
N ALA A 172 -11.02 20.61 2.57
CA ALA A 172 -10.06 19.88 1.72
C ALA A 172 -10.70 18.72 0.97
N ARG A 173 -11.63 17.97 1.59
CA ARG A 173 -12.38 16.89 0.91
C ARG A 173 -13.23 17.40 -0.24
N GLN A 174 -13.79 18.59 -0.15
CA GLN A 174 -14.55 19.21 -1.24
C GLN A 174 -13.61 19.67 -2.36
N GLU A 175 -12.54 20.36 -2.01
CA GLU A 175 -11.56 20.90 -2.96
C GLU A 175 -10.83 19.80 -3.75
N LEU A 176 -10.43 18.72 -3.06
CA LEU A 176 -9.63 17.61 -3.61
C LEU A 176 -10.47 16.38 -3.97
N ALA A 177 -11.78 16.55 -4.19
CA ALA A 177 -12.71 15.43 -4.40
C ALA A 177 -12.30 14.52 -5.56
N GLU A 178 -11.78 15.07 -6.66
CA GLU A 178 -11.33 14.30 -7.82
C GLU A 178 -10.07 13.46 -7.50
N ASP A 179 -9.07 14.05 -6.82
CA ASP A 179 -7.86 13.33 -6.41
C ASP A 179 -8.17 12.24 -5.39
N ILE A 180 -9.09 12.52 -4.46
CA ILE A 180 -9.56 11.52 -3.50
C ILE A 180 -10.21 10.35 -4.24
N ALA A 181 -11.11 10.62 -5.21
CA ALA A 181 -11.76 9.59 -6.01
C ALA A 181 -10.74 8.78 -6.84
N PHE A 182 -9.70 9.43 -7.37
CA PHE A 182 -8.59 8.74 -8.04
C PHE A 182 -7.90 7.74 -7.11
N HIS A 183 -7.48 8.16 -5.92
CA HIS A 183 -6.83 7.26 -4.97
C HIS A 183 -7.74 6.13 -4.49
N GLN A 184 -9.05 6.37 -4.38
CA GLN A 184 -10.02 5.32 -4.09
C GLN A 184 -10.11 4.28 -5.22
N ALA A 185 -10.12 4.72 -6.49
CA ALA A 185 -10.12 3.83 -7.64
C ALA A 185 -8.83 2.98 -7.71
N VAL A 186 -7.66 3.60 -7.46
CA VAL A 186 -6.37 2.88 -7.41
C VAL A 186 -6.40 1.76 -6.37
N GLN A 187 -6.93 2.03 -5.17
CA GLN A 187 -7.04 1.01 -4.12
C GLN A 187 -8.06 -0.08 -4.48
N PHE A 188 -9.18 0.28 -5.10
CA PHE A 188 -10.13 -0.70 -5.60
C PHE A 188 -9.49 -1.66 -6.62
N TRP A 189 -8.73 -1.16 -7.58
CA TRP A 189 -8.01 -2.01 -8.55
C TRP A 189 -6.99 -2.91 -7.87
N PHE A 190 -6.20 -2.37 -6.96
CA PHE A 190 -5.25 -3.18 -6.21
C PHE A 190 -5.95 -4.33 -5.46
N PHE A 191 -6.95 -4.03 -4.65
CA PHE A 191 -7.59 -5.05 -3.82
C PHE A 191 -8.42 -6.05 -4.62
N SER A 192 -9.01 -5.66 -5.74
CA SER A 192 -9.68 -6.60 -6.63
C SER A 192 -8.70 -7.60 -7.28
N GLN A 193 -7.54 -7.12 -7.72
CA GLN A 193 -6.49 -7.98 -8.27
C GLN A 193 -5.82 -8.84 -7.21
N TRP A 194 -5.55 -8.29 -6.03
CA TRP A 194 -5.02 -9.03 -4.89
C TRP A 194 -5.95 -10.17 -4.48
N LYS A 195 -7.25 -9.88 -4.38
CA LYS A 195 -8.25 -10.91 -4.10
C LYS A 195 -8.26 -12.00 -5.17
N ALA A 196 -8.24 -11.62 -6.44
CA ALA A 196 -8.24 -12.58 -7.55
C ALA A 196 -6.99 -13.47 -7.54
N LEU A 197 -5.80 -12.93 -7.26
CA LEU A 197 -4.56 -13.70 -7.11
C LEU A 197 -4.64 -14.67 -5.93
N LYS A 198 -5.13 -14.21 -4.79
CA LYS A 198 -5.29 -15.01 -3.58
C LYS A 198 -6.28 -16.15 -3.80
N ASP A 199 -7.43 -15.87 -4.42
CA ASP A 199 -8.42 -16.89 -4.75
C ASP A 199 -7.85 -17.96 -5.71
N HIS A 200 -7.07 -17.52 -6.71
CA HIS A 200 -6.37 -18.43 -7.65
C HIS A 200 -5.37 -19.34 -6.90
N ALA A 201 -4.46 -18.76 -6.11
CA ALA A 201 -3.49 -19.51 -5.32
C ALA A 201 -4.16 -20.51 -4.36
N ASN A 202 -5.18 -20.07 -3.64
CA ASN A 202 -5.93 -20.92 -2.71
C ASN A 202 -6.66 -22.06 -3.45
N GLY A 203 -7.21 -21.81 -4.65
CA GLY A 203 -7.81 -22.84 -5.50
C GLY A 203 -6.83 -23.93 -5.93
N LEU A 204 -5.55 -23.60 -6.02
CA LEU A 204 -4.45 -24.55 -6.27
C LEU A 204 -3.92 -25.23 -4.99
N GLY A 205 -4.45 -24.89 -3.80
CA GLY A 205 -3.96 -25.38 -2.51
C GLY A 205 -2.69 -24.68 -2.03
N VAL A 206 -2.30 -23.57 -2.64
CA VAL A 206 -1.18 -22.71 -2.22
C VAL A 206 -1.75 -21.56 -1.39
N ARG A 207 -1.29 -21.43 -0.14
CA ARG A 207 -1.71 -20.35 0.75
C ARG A 207 -0.66 -19.26 0.80
N ILE A 208 -1.10 -18.01 0.92
CA ILE A 208 -0.21 -16.86 1.01
C ILE A 208 0.07 -16.55 2.49
N ILE A 209 1.35 -16.42 2.84
CA ILE A 209 1.81 -15.87 4.12
C ILE A 209 2.21 -14.43 3.86
N GLY A 210 1.48 -13.50 4.47
CA GLY A 210 1.83 -12.07 4.44
C GLY A 210 2.92 -11.71 5.44
N ASP A 211 3.37 -10.48 5.34
CA ASP A 211 4.29 -9.86 6.29
C ASP A 211 3.69 -8.54 6.78
N LEU A 212 3.57 -8.39 8.09
CA LEU A 212 2.98 -7.22 8.73
C LEU A 212 4.08 -6.45 9.46
N PRO A 213 4.54 -5.29 8.94
CA PRO A 213 5.53 -4.47 9.62
C PRO A 213 5.13 -4.16 11.06
N ILE A 214 6.02 -4.37 12.02
CA ILE A 214 5.73 -4.10 13.44
C ILE A 214 5.47 -2.61 13.67
N TYR A 215 6.30 -1.74 13.08
CA TYR A 215 6.18 -0.30 13.19
C TYR A 215 5.61 0.33 11.91
N VAL A 216 5.11 1.55 12.04
CA VAL A 216 4.64 2.36 10.92
C VAL A 216 5.59 3.53 10.68
N SER A 217 5.61 4.05 9.47
CA SER A 217 6.37 5.27 9.16
C SER A 217 5.72 6.47 9.85
N LEU A 218 6.54 7.40 10.37
CA LEU A 218 6.04 8.66 10.89
C LEU A 218 5.29 9.43 9.80
N ASP A 219 5.85 9.48 8.58
CA ASP A 219 5.18 10.07 7.42
C ASP A 219 4.23 9.05 6.79
N SER A 220 3.08 8.88 7.42
CA SER A 220 2.03 7.95 6.97
C SER A 220 0.65 8.50 7.27
N ALA A 221 -0.34 8.03 6.50
CA ALA A 221 -1.75 8.32 6.75
C ALA A 221 -2.19 7.85 8.14
N ASP A 222 -1.66 6.71 8.60
CA ASP A 222 -1.98 6.12 9.91
C ASP A 222 -1.58 7.06 11.05
N VAL A 223 -0.34 7.57 11.04
CA VAL A 223 0.13 8.45 12.11
C VAL A 223 -0.53 9.82 12.03
N TRP A 224 -0.80 10.33 10.84
CA TRP A 224 -1.49 11.60 10.66
C TRP A 224 -2.94 11.57 11.15
N SER A 225 -3.71 10.51 10.82
CA SER A 225 -5.14 10.42 11.16
C SER A 225 -5.41 9.83 12.54
N GLU A 226 -4.53 8.95 13.03
CA GLU A 226 -4.75 8.20 14.29
C GLU A 226 -3.66 8.53 15.34
N ARG A 227 -3.33 9.81 15.50
CA ARG A 227 -2.24 10.29 16.39
C ARG A 227 -2.29 9.73 17.80
N ARG A 228 -3.49 9.50 18.35
CA ARG A 228 -3.72 8.95 19.69
C ARG A 228 -3.17 7.53 19.88
N GLU A 229 -2.93 6.82 18.79
CA GLU A 229 -2.38 5.47 18.82
C GLU A 229 -0.84 5.46 19.05
N PHE A 230 -0.20 6.64 18.99
CA PHE A 230 1.25 6.79 18.99
C PHE A 230 1.72 7.78 20.06
N LEU A 231 2.97 7.59 20.55
CA LEU A 231 3.61 8.50 21.48
C LEU A 231 4.18 9.73 20.75
N LEU A 232 3.32 10.70 20.47
CA LEU A 232 3.67 11.96 19.81
C LEU A 232 3.56 13.15 20.77
N ASP A 233 4.34 14.19 20.49
CA ASP A 233 4.17 15.50 21.10
C ASP A 233 3.04 16.31 20.43
N LYS A 234 2.79 17.52 20.90
CA LYS A 234 1.75 18.43 20.35
C LYS A 234 2.02 18.86 18.90
N ALA A 235 3.28 18.82 18.47
CA ALA A 235 3.68 19.13 17.09
C ALA A 235 3.59 17.93 16.15
N GLY A 236 3.16 16.76 16.65
CA GLY A 236 3.09 15.53 15.88
C GLY A 236 4.45 14.83 15.70
N ARG A 237 5.46 15.22 16.51
CA ARG A 237 6.78 14.58 16.48
C ARG A 237 6.84 13.44 17.50
N PRO A 238 7.54 12.34 17.20
CA PRO A 238 7.68 11.25 18.15
C PRO A 238 8.39 11.70 19.42
N SER A 239 7.80 11.44 20.57
CA SER A 239 8.47 11.64 21.86
C SER A 239 9.54 10.57 22.15
N ARG A 240 9.37 9.41 21.52
CA ARG A 240 10.30 8.27 21.51
C ARG A 240 10.19 7.55 20.18
N VAL A 241 11.29 6.97 19.71
CA VAL A 241 11.37 6.24 18.44
C VAL A 241 11.83 4.82 18.64
N ALA A 242 11.47 3.96 17.68
CA ALA A 242 11.92 2.58 17.64
C ALA A 242 13.39 2.47 17.18
N GLY A 243 14.05 1.42 17.66
CA GLY A 243 15.40 1.05 17.28
C GLY A 243 15.77 -0.28 17.93
N VAL A 244 16.97 -0.75 17.66
CA VAL A 244 17.56 -1.93 18.29
C VAL A 244 18.94 -1.60 18.85
N PRO A 245 19.31 -2.22 19.99
CA PRO A 245 20.66 -2.09 20.53
C PRO A 245 21.70 -2.72 19.59
N PRO A 246 23.00 -2.49 19.84
CA PRO A 246 24.06 -3.18 19.13
C PRO A 246 23.85 -4.69 19.04
N ASP A 247 24.08 -5.24 17.86
CA ASP A 247 23.98 -6.66 17.59
C ASP A 247 25.09 -7.12 16.62
N TYR A 248 25.01 -8.37 16.13
CA TYR A 248 25.98 -8.94 15.20
C TYR A 248 26.05 -8.19 13.86
N PHE A 249 24.96 -7.54 13.44
CA PHE A 249 24.86 -6.83 12.16
C PHE A 249 25.20 -5.34 12.26
N SER A 250 25.15 -4.75 13.46
CA SER A 250 25.42 -3.34 13.69
C SER A 250 26.04 -3.12 15.07
N GLU A 251 27.33 -2.74 15.09
CA GLU A 251 28.09 -2.48 16.32
C GLU A 251 27.54 -1.29 17.13
N GLU A 252 26.87 -0.34 16.47
CA GLU A 252 26.28 0.84 17.10
C GLU A 252 24.77 0.68 17.36
N GLY A 253 24.16 -0.44 16.92
CA GLY A 253 22.72 -0.62 16.85
C GLY A 253 22.10 0.16 15.71
N GLN A 254 20.76 0.23 15.69
CA GLN A 254 20.02 0.92 14.63
C GLN A 254 18.94 1.81 15.25
N LEU A 255 18.82 3.05 14.79
CA LEU A 255 17.74 3.96 15.12
C LEU A 255 16.80 4.06 13.91
N TRP A 256 15.62 3.46 14.00
CA TRP A 256 14.70 3.38 12.85
C TRP A 256 13.82 4.62 12.67
N GLY A 257 13.64 5.41 13.74
CA GLY A 257 12.87 6.65 13.67
C GLY A 257 11.37 6.50 13.66
N ASN A 258 10.83 5.28 13.64
CA ASN A 258 9.39 5.04 13.69
C ASN A 258 8.82 5.45 15.06
N PRO A 259 7.62 6.05 15.13
CA PRO A 259 6.97 6.37 16.40
C PRO A 259 6.61 5.09 17.17
N LEU A 260 6.72 5.15 18.50
CA LEU A 260 6.24 4.07 19.35
C LEU A 260 4.74 4.19 19.56
N TYR A 261 4.08 3.05 19.78
CA TYR A 261 2.65 2.98 20.11
C TYR A 261 2.37 3.43 21.54
N ASP A 262 1.27 4.16 21.75
CA ASP A 262 0.68 4.36 23.08
C ASP A 262 -0.16 3.13 23.45
N TRP A 263 0.50 2.11 23.98
CA TRP A 263 -0.16 0.86 24.39
C TRP A 263 -1.26 1.06 25.43
N ALA A 264 -1.16 2.11 26.25
CA ALA A 264 -2.18 2.43 27.22
C ALA A 264 -3.45 3.00 26.54
N ALA A 265 -3.29 3.86 25.53
CA ALA A 265 -4.40 4.35 24.72
C ALA A 265 -5.05 3.22 23.94
N GLN A 266 -4.26 2.42 23.26
CA GLN A 266 -4.75 1.27 22.47
C GLN A 266 -5.48 0.22 23.32
N LYS A 267 -5.00 -0.04 24.53
CA LYS A 267 -5.70 -0.95 25.46
C LYS A 267 -7.07 -0.40 25.86
N ARG A 268 -7.19 0.91 26.07
CA ARG A 268 -8.50 1.56 26.38
C ARG A 268 -9.48 1.47 25.22
N ASP A 269 -8.98 1.52 23.98
CA ASP A 269 -9.75 1.38 22.74
C ASP A 269 -9.98 -0.11 22.33
N GLY A 270 -9.56 -1.07 23.15
CA GLY A 270 -9.69 -2.50 22.82
C GLY A 270 -8.84 -2.95 21.63
N PHE A 271 -7.73 -2.26 21.35
CA PHE A 271 -6.83 -2.51 20.22
C PHE A 271 -7.52 -2.42 18.85
N GLY A 272 -8.49 -1.54 18.72
CA GLY A 272 -9.33 -1.42 17.53
C GLY A 272 -8.53 -1.18 16.25
N TRP A 273 -7.50 -0.34 16.30
CA TRP A 273 -6.60 -0.10 15.17
C TRP A 273 -5.86 -1.38 14.71
N TRP A 274 -5.31 -2.18 15.64
CA TRP A 274 -4.63 -3.45 15.33
C TRP A 274 -5.58 -4.49 14.76
N ILE A 275 -6.81 -4.54 15.26
CA ILE A 275 -7.83 -5.46 14.77
C ILE A 275 -8.20 -5.10 13.33
N ARG A 276 -8.47 -3.81 13.05
CA ARG A 276 -8.76 -3.34 11.68
C ARG A 276 -7.59 -3.65 10.73
N ARG A 277 -6.36 -3.37 11.14
CA ARG A 277 -5.14 -3.63 10.36
C ARG A 277 -5.00 -5.11 10.00
N ARG A 278 -5.25 -6.02 10.94
CA ARG A 278 -5.20 -7.46 10.69
C ARG A 278 -6.22 -7.89 9.64
N PHE A 279 -7.44 -7.41 9.71
CA PHE A 279 -8.51 -7.81 8.79
C PHE A 279 -8.35 -7.21 7.39
N THR A 280 -7.86 -5.99 7.26
CA THR A 280 -7.66 -5.35 5.95
C THR A 280 -6.53 -6.01 5.17
N ASN A 281 -5.45 -6.38 5.83
CA ASN A 281 -4.31 -7.06 5.20
C ASN A 281 -4.57 -8.55 4.91
N ASN A 282 -5.72 -9.06 5.28
CA ASN A 282 -6.27 -10.41 5.11
C ASN A 282 -5.42 -11.40 4.27
N PHE A 283 -4.31 -11.87 4.83
CA PHE A 283 -3.41 -12.86 4.24
C PHE A 283 -3.84 -14.32 4.53
N SER A 284 -4.90 -14.50 5.30
CA SER A 284 -5.44 -15.82 5.68
C SER A 284 -6.63 -16.23 4.79
#